data_33e1a1da000c32dd757022fa5a79a6f3
#
_entry.id   33e1a1da000c32dd757022fa5a79a6f3
#
_cell.length_a   1.000
_cell.length_b   1.000
_cell.length_c   1.000
_cell.angle_alpha   90.00
_cell.angle_beta   90.00
_cell.angle_gamma   90.00
#
_symmetry.space_group_name_H-M   'P 1'
#
loop_
_entity.id
_entity.type
_entity.pdbx_description
1 polymer ?
#
loop_
_entity_poly.entity_id
_entity_poly.type
_entity_poly.pdbx_seq_one_letter_code
_entity_poly.pdbx_strand_id
1 'polypeptide(L)'
;ISVSAFLLNRSSDLVVINVVSRKGDVLVPKFTVYYDGAITPEEVYSNIQNAINQFIANLDFNGFIYTQKLIDAIQNAEHVVDVHIDANNSNQGLFVAQYNDDNNLIEVEGSVLQRIDRFFIPNSGYVKESTKTGDEADIPTWMESIILQIENTEN
;
A
#
# COMPACT_ATOMS: atom_id res chain seq x y z
N ILE A 1 -8.38 3.06 -10.57
CA ILE A 1 -8.71 2.43 -11.86
C ILE A 1 -10.11 2.82 -12.25
N SER A 2 -10.27 3.28 -13.44
CA SER A 2 -11.58 3.58 -14.00
C SER A 2 -12.00 2.48 -14.95
N VAL A 3 -13.28 2.19 -14.94
CA VAL A 3 -13.89 1.26 -15.87
C VAL A 3 -14.38 2.05 -17.06
N SER A 4 -14.01 1.62 -18.26
CA SER A 4 -14.45 2.27 -19.48
C SER A 4 -15.97 2.09 -19.67
N ALA A 5 -16.61 3.19 -19.97
CA ALA A 5 -18.01 3.18 -20.36
C ALA A 5 -18.12 3.21 -21.88
N PHE A 6 -19.08 2.50 -22.41
CA PHE A 6 -19.42 2.73 -23.79
C PHE A 6 -20.93 2.57 -24.00
N LEU A 7 -21.41 3.30 -24.99
CA LEU A 7 -22.80 3.28 -25.36
C LEU A 7 -23.00 2.37 -26.55
N LEU A 8 -23.87 1.40 -26.40
CA LEU A 8 -24.38 0.64 -27.50
C LEU A 8 -25.71 1.23 -27.93
N ASN A 9 -25.70 1.88 -29.06
CA ASN A 9 -26.91 2.42 -29.64
C ASN A 9 -27.36 1.56 -30.79
N ARG A 10 -28.41 0.80 -30.58
CA ARG A 10 -28.98 -0.06 -31.60
C ARG A 10 -30.47 0.23 -31.74
N SER A 11 -30.83 0.73 -32.86
CA SER A 11 -32.23 1.00 -33.22
C SER A 11 -33.05 1.57 -32.05
N SER A 12 -33.76 0.79 -31.30
CA SER A 12 -34.59 1.22 -30.21
C SER A 12 -33.97 0.96 -28.81
N ASP A 13 -32.81 0.31 -28.76
CA ASP A 13 -32.21 -0.09 -27.49
C ASP A 13 -31.04 0.81 -27.16
N LEU A 14 -31.16 1.51 -26.03
CA LEU A 14 -30.08 2.31 -25.46
C LEU A 14 -29.64 1.62 -24.18
N VAL A 15 -28.40 1.10 -24.21
CA VAL A 15 -27.78 0.54 -23.00
C VAL A 15 -26.80 1.55 -22.46
N VAL A 16 -27.06 2.02 -21.25
CA VAL A 16 -26.17 2.94 -20.55
C VAL A 16 -25.42 2.13 -19.50
N ILE A 17 -24.09 2.09 -19.63
CA ILE A 17 -23.23 1.46 -18.65
C ILE A 17 -22.71 2.58 -17.75
N ASN A 18 -22.99 2.48 -16.46
CA ASN A 18 -22.48 3.42 -15.49
C ASN A 18 -20.99 3.19 -15.28
N VAL A 19 -20.21 4.27 -15.33
CA VAL A 19 -18.79 4.25 -14.99
C VAL A 19 -18.66 4.49 -13.51
N VAL A 20 -18.00 3.57 -12.82
CA VAL A 20 -17.69 3.72 -11.40
C VAL A 20 -16.18 3.66 -11.24
N SER A 21 -15.60 4.77 -10.77
CA SER A 21 -14.22 4.77 -10.32
C SER A 21 -14.15 4.16 -8.92
N ARG A 22 -13.38 3.10 -8.78
CA ARG A 22 -13.14 2.47 -7.48
C ARG A 22 -11.87 3.05 -6.87
N LYS A 23 -11.95 3.38 -5.60
CA LYS A 23 -10.77 3.83 -4.85
C LYS A 23 -9.89 2.62 -4.52
N GLY A 24 -8.59 2.78 -4.73
CA GLY A 24 -7.63 1.75 -4.35
C GLY A 24 -7.49 1.64 -2.84
N ASP A 25 -7.24 0.44 -2.36
CA ASP A 25 -6.96 0.22 -0.95
C ASP A 25 -5.65 0.91 -0.57
N VAL A 26 -5.59 1.47 0.63
CA VAL A 26 -4.44 2.24 1.08
C VAL A 26 -3.49 1.34 1.85
N LEU A 27 -2.29 1.17 1.30
CA LEU A 27 -1.25 0.34 1.89
C LEU A 27 -0.43 1.16 2.88
N VAL A 28 -0.27 0.66 4.10
CA VAL A 28 0.47 1.35 5.17
C VAL A 28 1.48 0.39 5.78
N PRO A 29 2.74 0.39 5.28
CA PRO A 29 3.79 -0.46 5.83
C PRO A 29 4.43 0.21 7.05
N LYS A 30 4.07 -0.24 8.24
CA LYS A 30 4.65 0.24 9.49
C LYS A 30 5.84 -0.64 9.87
N PHE A 31 6.91 -0.50 9.11
CA PHE A 31 8.13 -1.31 9.26
C PHE A 31 9.27 -0.45 9.79
N THR A 32 10.23 -1.08 10.44
CA THR A 32 11.54 -0.47 10.71
C THR A 32 12.49 -0.95 9.63
N VAL A 33 13.08 -0.01 8.89
CA VAL A 33 14.01 -0.31 7.82
C VAL A 33 15.41 0.16 8.22
N TYR A 34 16.34 -0.78 8.24
CA TYR A 34 17.75 -0.49 8.52
C TYR A 34 18.48 -0.28 7.20
N TYR A 35 19.29 0.77 7.13
CA TYR A 35 20.06 1.08 5.94
C TYR A 35 21.53 1.32 6.31
N ASP A 36 22.40 1.27 5.32
CA ASP A 36 23.87 1.25 5.53
C ASP A 36 24.48 2.60 5.91
N GLY A 37 23.70 3.68 5.86
CA GLY A 37 24.18 5.01 6.20
C GLY A 37 25.04 5.68 5.13
N ALA A 38 25.19 5.06 3.97
CA ALA A 38 26.03 5.61 2.88
C ALA A 38 25.35 6.76 2.14
N ILE A 39 24.01 6.84 2.22
CA ILE A 39 23.20 7.88 1.59
C ILE A 39 22.30 8.53 2.62
N THR A 40 21.64 9.63 2.22
CA THR A 40 20.73 10.35 3.12
C THR A 40 19.43 9.57 3.35
N PRO A 41 18.73 9.82 4.46
CA PRO A 41 17.41 9.21 4.68
C PRO A 41 16.43 9.47 3.54
N GLU A 42 16.46 10.65 2.95
CA GLU A 42 15.59 11.02 1.83
C GLU A 42 15.85 10.14 0.60
N GLU A 43 17.12 9.85 0.34
CA GLU A 43 17.50 8.96 -0.77
C GLU A 43 17.07 7.52 -0.51
N VAL A 44 17.19 7.05 0.74
CA VAL A 44 16.70 5.72 1.12
C VAL A 44 15.19 5.64 0.93
N TYR A 45 14.46 6.67 1.36
CA TYR A 45 13.00 6.72 1.15
C TYR A 45 12.65 6.64 -0.32
N SER A 46 13.36 7.38 -1.18
CA SER A 46 13.17 7.29 -2.63
C SER A 46 13.34 5.87 -3.14
N ASN A 47 14.39 5.19 -2.69
CA ASN A 47 14.66 3.81 -3.09
C ASN A 47 13.56 2.86 -2.62
N ILE A 48 13.10 3.03 -1.38
CA ILE A 48 12.01 2.23 -0.83
C ILE A 48 10.71 2.50 -1.56
N GLN A 49 10.39 3.76 -1.80
CA GLN A 49 9.18 4.15 -2.52
C GLN A 49 9.15 3.56 -3.93
N ASN A 50 10.28 3.62 -4.63
CA ASN A 50 10.41 3.02 -5.95
C ASN A 50 10.24 1.50 -5.88
N ALA A 51 10.81 0.84 -4.86
CA ALA A 51 10.67 -0.60 -4.68
C ALA A 51 9.21 -1.00 -4.45
N ILE A 52 8.50 -0.27 -3.60
CA ILE A 52 7.07 -0.53 -3.35
C ILE A 52 6.25 -0.29 -4.62
N ASN A 53 6.52 0.80 -5.34
CA ASN A 53 5.81 1.12 -6.58
C ASN A 53 6.05 0.04 -7.65
N GLN A 54 7.27 -0.46 -7.78
CA GLN A 54 7.58 -1.57 -8.70
C GLN A 54 6.89 -2.86 -8.29
N PHE A 55 6.86 -3.15 -6.99
CA PHE A 55 6.15 -4.30 -6.46
C PHE A 55 4.66 -4.23 -6.83
N ILE A 56 4.03 -3.08 -6.62
CA ILE A 56 2.62 -2.85 -6.95
C ILE A 56 2.39 -2.97 -8.45
N ALA A 57 3.27 -2.38 -9.27
CA ALA A 57 3.14 -2.40 -10.72
C ALA A 57 3.24 -3.81 -11.30
N ASN A 58 3.93 -4.72 -10.62
CA ASN A 58 4.10 -6.11 -11.07
C ASN A 58 3.04 -7.06 -10.51
N LEU A 59 2.10 -6.55 -9.71
CA LEU A 59 0.99 -7.37 -9.22
C LEU A 59 -0.02 -7.61 -10.32
N ASP A 60 -0.53 -8.84 -10.38
CA ASP A 60 -1.66 -9.15 -11.24
C ASP A 60 -2.91 -8.46 -10.70
N PHE A 61 -3.77 -8.01 -11.59
CA PHE A 61 -5.08 -7.49 -11.20
C PHE A 61 -5.84 -8.55 -10.40
N ASN A 62 -6.38 -8.17 -9.25
CA ASN A 62 -6.99 -9.06 -8.26
C ASN A 62 -6.01 -10.08 -7.65
N GLY A 63 -4.71 -9.82 -7.75
CA GLY A 63 -3.70 -10.66 -7.12
C GLY A 63 -3.65 -10.51 -5.61
N PHE A 64 -3.13 -11.54 -4.95
CA PHE A 64 -2.91 -11.52 -3.52
C PHE A 64 -1.66 -10.69 -3.20
N ILE A 65 -1.75 -9.87 -2.16
CA ILE A 65 -0.61 -9.11 -1.66
C ILE A 65 -0.11 -9.80 -0.40
N TYR A 66 1.07 -10.43 -0.52
CA TYR A 66 1.70 -11.13 0.60
C TYR A 66 2.62 -10.17 1.34
N THR A 67 2.47 -10.11 2.65
CA THR A 67 3.32 -9.29 3.52
C THR A 67 4.79 -9.60 3.32
N GLN A 68 5.15 -10.89 3.28
CA GLN A 68 6.55 -11.28 3.12
C GLN A 68 7.13 -10.84 1.78
N LYS A 69 6.35 -10.89 0.71
CA LYS A 69 6.82 -10.46 -0.61
C LYS A 69 7.06 -8.96 -0.67
N LEU A 70 6.23 -8.18 0.01
CA LEU A 70 6.45 -6.75 0.13
C LEU A 70 7.72 -6.46 0.94
N ILE A 71 7.92 -7.17 2.04
CA ILE A 71 9.14 -7.06 2.85
C ILE A 71 10.36 -7.37 1.99
N ASP A 72 10.32 -8.45 1.22
CA ASP A 72 11.42 -8.84 0.33
C ASP A 72 11.71 -7.76 -0.72
N ALA A 73 10.67 -7.15 -1.28
CA ALA A 73 10.83 -6.08 -2.24
C ALA A 73 11.52 -4.86 -1.63
N ILE A 74 11.14 -4.47 -0.43
CA ILE A 74 11.77 -3.34 0.28
C ILE A 74 13.21 -3.70 0.65
N GLN A 75 13.45 -4.94 1.09
CA GLN A 75 14.78 -5.38 1.49
C GLN A 75 15.76 -5.43 0.31
N ASN A 76 15.26 -5.58 -0.89
CA ASN A 76 16.08 -5.54 -2.10
C ASN A 76 16.33 -4.12 -2.63
N ALA A 77 15.74 -3.10 -2.02
CA ALA A 77 16.02 -1.72 -2.39
C ALA A 77 17.47 -1.36 -2.09
N GLU A 78 18.05 -0.50 -2.93
CA GLU A 78 19.44 -0.11 -2.80
C GLU A 78 19.68 0.58 -1.45
N HIS A 79 20.77 0.19 -0.78
CA HIS A 79 21.19 0.68 0.54
C HIS A 79 20.32 0.23 1.72
N VAL A 80 19.30 -0.58 1.48
CA VAL A 80 18.53 -1.22 2.55
C VAL A 80 19.26 -2.49 2.99
N VAL A 81 19.51 -2.61 4.30
CA VAL A 81 20.19 -3.74 4.88
C VAL A 81 19.20 -4.76 5.41
N ASP A 82 18.16 -4.30 6.12
CA ASP A 82 17.19 -5.19 6.74
C ASP A 82 15.84 -4.48 6.92
N VAL A 83 14.80 -5.28 6.98
CA VAL A 83 13.44 -4.82 7.31
C VAL A 83 12.99 -5.62 8.52
N HIS A 84 12.61 -4.90 9.57
CA HIS A 84 12.23 -5.51 10.84
C HIS A 84 10.82 -5.12 11.23
N ILE A 85 10.08 -6.10 11.75
CA ILE A 85 8.79 -5.90 12.38
C ILE A 85 8.89 -6.47 13.79
N ASP A 86 8.70 -5.61 14.79
CA ASP A 86 8.69 -6.07 16.19
C ASP A 86 7.39 -6.84 16.45
N ALA A 87 7.53 -8.13 16.68
CA ALA A 87 6.39 -9.03 16.92
C ALA A 87 5.61 -8.67 18.19
N ASN A 88 6.24 -7.97 19.13
CA ASN A 88 5.60 -7.55 20.37
C ASN A 88 4.94 -6.18 20.27
N ASN A 89 5.08 -5.51 19.15
CA ASN A 89 4.52 -4.18 18.93
C ASN A 89 3.34 -4.26 17.96
N SER A 90 2.13 -4.18 18.49
CA SER A 90 0.91 -4.26 17.68
C SER A 90 0.77 -3.12 16.67
N ASN A 91 1.57 -2.06 16.81
CA ASN A 91 1.59 -0.93 15.87
C ASN A 91 2.59 -1.11 14.74
N GLN A 92 3.31 -2.22 14.71
CA GLN A 92 4.21 -2.57 13.62
C GLN A 92 3.64 -3.69 12.77
N GLY A 93 3.92 -3.66 11.50
CA GLY A 93 3.45 -4.64 10.53
C GLY A 93 2.89 -3.98 9.28
N LEU A 94 2.34 -4.78 8.42
CA LEU A 94 1.62 -4.27 7.25
C LEU A 94 0.19 -3.97 7.64
N PHE A 95 -0.25 -2.75 7.35
CA PHE A 95 -1.64 -2.33 7.55
C PHE A 95 -2.25 -1.94 6.21
N VAL A 96 -3.55 -2.07 6.11
CA VAL A 96 -4.30 -1.66 4.94
C VAL A 96 -5.61 -1.00 5.37
N ALA A 97 -6.00 0.05 4.66
CA ALA A 97 -7.33 0.63 4.76
C ALA A 97 -8.07 0.30 3.46
N GLN A 98 -9.15 -0.42 3.57
CA GLN A 98 -9.89 -0.92 2.41
C GLN A 98 -11.19 -0.14 2.20
N TYR A 99 -11.54 0.06 0.94
CA TYR A 99 -12.78 0.67 0.54
C TYR A 99 -13.82 -0.40 0.18
N ASN A 100 -15.07 -0.16 0.56
CA ASN A 100 -16.17 -1.00 0.13
C ASN A 100 -16.65 -0.61 -1.29
N ASP A 101 -17.69 -1.28 -1.78
CA ASP A 101 -18.22 -1.03 -3.12
C ASP A 101 -18.79 0.38 -3.30
N ASP A 102 -19.14 1.04 -2.22
CA ASP A 102 -19.66 2.42 -2.24
C ASP A 102 -18.55 3.47 -2.08
N ASN A 103 -17.28 3.06 -2.16
CA ASN A 103 -16.10 3.91 -1.97
C ASN A 103 -16.03 4.57 -0.58
N ASN A 104 -16.50 3.85 0.44
CA ASN A 104 -16.33 4.25 1.83
C ASN A 104 -15.31 3.36 2.52
N LEU A 105 -14.51 3.94 3.41
CA LEU A 105 -13.55 3.17 4.19
C LEU A 105 -14.27 2.19 5.10
N ILE A 106 -13.79 0.97 5.12
CA ILE A 106 -14.30 -0.09 6.00
C ILE A 106 -13.66 0.10 7.37
N GLU A 107 -14.51 0.17 8.40
CA GLU A 107 -14.07 0.33 9.77
C GLU A 107 -14.37 -0.94 10.55
N VAL A 108 -13.37 -1.45 11.25
CA VAL A 108 -13.50 -2.62 12.11
C VAL A 108 -13.01 -2.24 13.50
N GLU A 109 -13.86 -2.41 14.50
CA GLU A 109 -13.55 -2.10 15.90
C GLU A 109 -13.02 -0.67 16.09
N GLY A 110 -13.62 0.28 15.35
CA GLY A 110 -13.24 1.69 15.44
C GLY A 110 -12.00 2.10 14.68
N SER A 111 -11.42 1.20 13.88
CA SER A 111 -10.22 1.51 13.11
C SER A 111 -10.43 1.23 11.63
N VAL A 112 -9.96 2.15 10.79
CA VAL A 112 -9.93 1.94 9.34
C VAL A 112 -8.69 1.15 8.90
N LEU A 113 -7.63 1.14 9.72
CA LEU A 113 -6.42 0.38 9.45
C LEU A 113 -6.54 -1.03 10.02
N GLN A 114 -6.39 -2.03 9.16
CA GLN A 114 -6.40 -3.42 9.55
C GLN A 114 -5.01 -4.01 9.40
N ARG A 115 -4.53 -4.69 10.43
CA ARG A 115 -3.23 -5.35 10.38
C ARG A 115 -3.35 -6.61 9.54
N ILE A 116 -2.43 -6.77 8.60
CA ILE A 116 -2.36 -7.92 7.73
C ILE A 116 -1.30 -8.88 8.27
N ASP A 117 -1.72 -10.08 8.59
CA ASP A 117 -0.80 -11.10 9.08
C ASP A 117 0.03 -11.67 7.93
N ARG A 118 -0.63 -12.27 6.97
CA ARG A 118 0.05 -13.02 5.92
C ARG A 118 -0.19 -12.43 4.53
N PHE A 119 -1.44 -12.17 4.20
CA PHE A 119 -1.81 -11.61 2.89
C PHE A 119 -3.18 -10.96 2.95
N PHE A 120 -3.49 -10.16 1.94
CA PHE A 120 -4.83 -9.66 1.71
C PHE A 120 -5.11 -9.55 0.21
N ILE A 121 -6.39 -9.41 -0.12
CA ILE A 121 -6.86 -9.21 -1.49
C ILE A 121 -7.43 -7.80 -1.57
N PRO A 122 -6.90 -6.94 -2.46
CA PRO A 122 -7.46 -5.60 -2.63
C PRO A 122 -8.90 -5.66 -3.11
N ASN A 123 -9.79 -4.92 -2.45
CA ASN A 123 -11.20 -4.93 -2.79
C ASN A 123 -11.48 -4.36 -4.19
N SER A 124 -10.70 -3.37 -4.61
CA SER A 124 -10.83 -2.74 -5.92
C SER A 124 -9.86 -3.31 -6.97
N GLY A 125 -9.04 -4.26 -6.56
CA GLY A 125 -8.04 -4.88 -7.43
C GLY A 125 -6.68 -4.16 -7.43
N TYR A 126 -6.52 -3.06 -6.71
CA TYR A 126 -5.24 -2.36 -6.63
C TYR A 126 -5.05 -1.67 -5.27
N VAL A 127 -3.80 -1.31 -4.99
CA VAL A 127 -3.42 -0.59 -3.77
C VAL A 127 -2.64 0.67 -4.13
N LYS A 128 -2.60 1.60 -3.19
CA LYS A 128 -1.92 2.89 -3.38
C LYS A 128 -1.41 3.42 -2.03
N GLU A 129 -0.64 4.50 -2.11
CA GLU A 129 -0.26 5.30 -0.95
C GLU A 129 -1.39 6.25 -0.54
N SER A 130 -1.44 6.61 0.73
CA SER A 130 -2.39 7.62 1.23
C SER A 130 -2.20 8.94 0.51
N THR A 131 -3.31 9.57 0.12
CA THR A 131 -3.30 10.90 -0.45
C THR A 131 -3.22 12.00 0.60
N LYS A 132 -3.44 11.67 1.87
CA LYS A 132 -3.52 12.62 2.99
C LYS A 132 -4.62 13.66 2.82
N THR A 133 -5.63 13.34 2.03
CA THR A 133 -6.76 14.24 1.77
C THR A 133 -8.07 13.49 1.96
N GLY A 134 -9.14 14.23 2.25
CA GLY A 134 -10.47 13.67 2.42
C GLY A 134 -10.52 12.65 3.54
N ASP A 135 -11.09 11.49 3.25
CA ASP A 135 -11.20 10.39 4.20
C ASP A 135 -9.86 9.69 4.51
N GLU A 136 -8.81 10.01 3.75
CA GLU A 136 -7.44 9.51 3.99
C GLU A 136 -6.56 10.49 4.76
N ALA A 137 -7.11 11.59 5.27
CA ALA A 137 -6.33 12.64 5.92
C ALA A 137 -5.54 12.13 7.13
N ASP A 138 -6.09 11.16 7.86
CA ASP A 138 -5.46 10.59 9.05
C ASP A 138 -4.68 9.30 8.77
N ILE A 139 -4.66 8.85 7.52
CA ILE A 139 -3.92 7.65 7.13
C ILE A 139 -2.50 8.08 6.75
N PRO A 140 -1.45 7.48 7.35
CA PRO A 140 -0.08 7.90 7.08
C PRO A 140 0.37 7.52 5.66
N THR A 141 1.25 8.34 5.11
CA THR A 141 1.99 8.00 3.89
C THR A 141 3.06 6.96 4.22
N TRP A 142 3.71 6.41 3.19
CA TRP A 142 4.81 5.45 3.40
C TRP A 142 5.97 6.11 4.16
N MET A 143 6.29 7.36 3.84
CA MET A 143 7.33 8.09 4.54
C MET A 143 7.01 8.27 6.03
N GLU A 144 5.75 8.50 6.36
CA GLU A 144 5.31 8.66 7.75
C GLU A 144 5.24 7.33 8.51
N SER A 145 4.95 6.23 7.81
CA SER A 145 4.75 4.93 8.44
C SER A 145 6.04 4.11 8.60
N ILE A 146 7.01 4.30 7.70
CA ILE A 146 8.29 3.59 7.74
C ILE A 146 9.25 4.35 8.63
N ILE A 147 9.88 3.61 9.57
CA ILE A 147 10.92 4.14 10.44
C ILE A 147 12.26 3.76 9.85
N LEU A 148 13.12 4.76 9.57
CA LEU A 148 14.48 4.52 9.08
C LEU A 148 15.48 4.57 10.21
N GLN A 149 16.37 3.58 10.26
CA GLN A 149 17.49 3.53 11.20
C GLN A 149 18.75 3.12 10.48
N ILE A 150 19.87 3.72 10.86
CA ILE A 150 21.16 3.32 10.32
C ILE A 150 21.56 2.00 10.97
N GLU A 151 21.97 1.04 10.14
CA GLU A 151 22.49 -0.21 10.64
C GLU A 151 23.81 0.04 11.38
N ASN A 152 23.83 -0.33 12.65
CA ASN A 152 25.01 -0.16 13.48
C ASN A 152 25.74 -1.51 13.56
N THR A 153 26.86 -1.61 12.82
CA THR A 153 27.66 -2.82 12.77
C THR A 153 28.77 -2.84 13.83
N GLU A 154 28.87 -1.80 14.63
CA GLU A 154 29.84 -1.75 15.72
C GLU A 154 29.34 -2.51 16.94
N ASN A 155 30.15 -3.38 17.43
CA ASN A 155 29.90 -4.14 18.65
C ASN A 155 30.66 -3.56 19.82
#